data_156d73ba7c5a42fa7b7560644a0d3d05
#
_entry.id   156d73ba7c5a42fa7b7560644a0d3d05
#
_cell.length_a   1.000
_cell.length_b   1.000
_cell.length_c   1.000
_cell.angle_alpha   90.00
_cell.angle_beta   90.00
_cell.angle_gamma   90.00
#
_symmetry.space_group_name_H-M   'P 1'
#
loop_
_entity.id
_entity.type
_entity.pdbx_description
1 polymer ?
#
loop_
_entity_poly.entity_id
_entity_poly.type
_entity_poly.pdbx_seq_one_letter_code
_entity_poly.pdbx_strand_id
1 'polypeptide(L)'
;MKLGAEQTAIIESAPAGRIFLRGIAGTGKSTTGVQRMRYLLEAGVPGHSILVLVPQKRLAQPYYAEIRNPARQAGAEVTVATLGTLARRMVDLYWPLITNRLSPSFPNRRPKFLSLEMVQYLMFRLLEPEVEEKDYFNSVTITRARLFSQIADNLNKSAVVGFPHTSIASRLRAAFPDDQERQHIFDDAQACANLFRDYCRRYNLLDFSLQVELFCRELWNFASPRDALVGRYRHLVVDNLEEDTPATHRLLRDWL
;
A
#
# COMPACT_ATOMS: atom_id res chain seq x y z
N MET A 1 3.38 9.73 30.91
CA MET A 1 2.25 8.75 31.00
C MET A 1 2.80 7.52 31.72
N LYS A 2 2.13 7.03 32.80
CA LYS A 2 2.57 5.78 33.47
C LYS A 2 2.10 4.60 32.63
N LEU A 3 3.02 3.72 32.26
CA LEU A 3 2.72 2.46 31.58
C LEU A 3 2.09 1.47 32.59
N GLY A 4 1.12 0.69 32.14
CA GLY A 4 0.58 -0.41 32.93
C GLY A 4 1.56 -1.60 32.99
N ALA A 5 1.37 -2.48 33.97
CA ALA A 5 2.23 -3.66 34.14
C ALA A 5 2.25 -4.56 32.89
N GLU A 6 1.08 -4.77 32.25
CA GLU A 6 0.98 -5.54 31.00
C GLU A 6 1.73 -4.89 29.83
N GLN A 7 1.65 -3.56 29.71
CA GLN A 7 2.40 -2.82 28.68
C GLN A 7 3.91 -2.95 28.91
N THR A 8 4.36 -2.83 30.15
CA THR A 8 5.78 -3.00 30.52
C THR A 8 6.27 -4.41 30.18
N ALA A 9 5.50 -5.44 30.52
CA ALA A 9 5.82 -6.83 30.20
C ALA A 9 5.96 -7.06 28.67
N ILE A 10 5.11 -6.43 27.85
CA ILE A 10 5.18 -6.49 26.39
C ILE A 10 6.44 -5.75 25.87
N ILE A 11 6.71 -4.57 26.40
CA ILE A 11 7.85 -3.74 26.00
C ILE A 11 9.16 -4.47 26.28
N GLU A 12 9.29 -5.09 27.44
CA GLU A 12 10.51 -5.74 27.93
C GLU A 12 10.61 -7.23 27.56
N SER A 13 9.61 -7.77 26.86
CA SER A 13 9.64 -9.17 26.43
C SER A 13 10.86 -9.47 25.53
N ALA A 14 11.24 -10.73 25.45
CA ALA A 14 12.37 -11.16 24.61
C ALA A 14 12.24 -10.64 23.16
N PRO A 15 13.36 -10.32 22.48
CA PRO A 15 13.32 -9.85 21.09
C PRO A 15 12.69 -10.86 20.12
N ALA A 16 12.76 -12.14 20.41
CA ALA A 16 12.18 -13.21 19.61
C ALA A 16 10.74 -13.49 20.03
N GLY A 17 9.90 -13.88 19.07
CA GLY A 17 8.49 -14.26 19.31
C GLY A 17 7.50 -13.35 18.63
N ARG A 18 6.21 -13.72 18.77
CA ARG A 18 5.08 -13.00 18.21
C ARG A 18 4.21 -12.47 19.35
N ILE A 19 3.91 -11.19 19.32
CA ILE A 19 3.09 -10.52 20.34
C ILE A 19 1.91 -9.88 19.63
N PHE A 20 0.71 -10.15 20.10
CA PHE A 20 -0.51 -9.50 19.64
C PHE A 20 -1.12 -8.67 20.79
N LEU A 21 -1.06 -7.34 20.65
CA LEU A 21 -1.61 -6.40 21.62
C LEU A 21 -3.01 -5.96 21.20
N ARG A 22 -4.02 -6.35 21.96
CA ARG A 22 -5.41 -5.95 21.77
C ARG A 22 -5.83 -4.92 22.83
N GLY A 23 -6.60 -3.93 22.43
CA GLY A 23 -7.16 -2.92 23.33
C GLY A 23 -8.04 -1.93 22.58
N ILE A 24 -8.94 -1.27 23.31
CA ILE A 24 -9.80 -0.22 22.75
C ILE A 24 -8.98 1.03 22.36
N ALA A 25 -9.58 1.96 21.63
CA ALA A 25 -8.94 3.23 21.31
C ALA A 25 -8.53 3.98 22.59
N GLY A 26 -7.37 4.64 22.56
CA GLY A 26 -6.87 5.42 23.71
C GLY A 26 -6.14 4.62 24.81
N THR A 27 -6.08 3.29 24.73
CA THR A 27 -5.39 2.47 25.76
C THR A 27 -3.86 2.47 25.64
N GLY A 28 -3.29 3.23 24.72
CA GLY A 28 -1.83 3.36 24.58
C GLY A 28 -1.15 2.27 23.74
N LYS A 29 -1.88 1.59 22.83
CA LYS A 29 -1.29 0.58 21.91
C LYS A 29 -0.10 1.14 21.14
N SER A 30 -0.28 2.28 20.45
CA SER A 30 0.81 2.93 19.70
C SER A 30 1.96 3.39 20.60
N THR A 31 1.66 3.87 21.82
CA THR A 31 2.69 4.20 22.82
C THR A 31 3.51 2.96 23.18
N THR A 32 2.85 1.82 23.39
CA THR A 32 3.52 0.54 23.66
C THR A 32 4.39 0.12 22.48
N GLY A 33 3.91 0.27 21.24
CA GLY A 33 4.68 0.00 20.02
C GLY A 33 5.94 0.87 19.91
N VAL A 34 5.83 2.18 20.18
CA VAL A 34 6.97 3.12 20.20
C VAL A 34 7.98 2.73 21.28
N GLN A 35 7.51 2.43 22.50
CA GLN A 35 8.40 2.03 23.60
C GLN A 35 9.04 0.66 23.33
N ARG A 36 8.33 -0.26 22.68
CA ARG A 36 8.91 -1.55 22.24
C ARG A 36 10.02 -1.34 21.22
N MET A 37 9.79 -0.52 20.19
CA MET A 37 10.83 -0.15 19.21
C MET A 37 12.06 0.43 19.93
N ARG A 38 11.83 1.30 20.88
CA ARG A 38 12.88 1.89 21.71
C ARG A 38 13.66 0.83 22.47
N TYR A 39 12.97 -0.04 23.20
CA TYR A 39 13.59 -1.11 23.97
C TYR A 39 14.47 -2.01 23.10
N LEU A 40 13.99 -2.38 21.91
CA LEU A 40 14.78 -3.16 20.96
C LEU A 40 16.09 -2.47 20.57
N LEU A 41 16.05 -1.15 20.32
CA LEU A 41 17.25 -0.36 20.00
C LEU A 41 18.22 -0.29 21.19
N GLU A 42 17.71 -0.07 22.41
CA GLU A 42 18.50 -0.05 23.64
C GLU A 42 19.09 -1.42 23.99
N ALA A 43 18.41 -2.51 23.60
CA ALA A 43 18.91 -3.88 23.69
C ALA A 43 19.93 -4.24 22.59
N GLY A 44 20.34 -3.29 21.74
CA GLY A 44 21.37 -3.49 20.71
C GLY A 44 20.84 -4.07 19.39
N VAL A 45 19.53 -4.13 19.18
CA VAL A 45 18.98 -4.55 17.88
C VAL A 45 19.29 -3.48 16.84
N PRO A 46 19.92 -3.84 15.69
CA PRO A 46 20.24 -2.86 14.66
C PRO A 46 18.99 -2.22 14.08
N GLY A 47 18.92 -0.89 14.06
CA GLY A 47 17.74 -0.14 13.60
C GLY A 47 17.30 -0.50 12.18
N HIS A 48 18.27 -0.77 11.27
CA HIS A 48 17.96 -1.17 9.89
C HIS A 48 17.25 -2.53 9.79
N SER A 49 17.25 -3.33 10.86
CA SER A 49 16.53 -4.61 10.93
C SER A 49 15.12 -4.48 11.50
N ILE A 50 14.69 -3.26 11.86
CA ILE A 50 13.37 -2.97 12.41
C ILE A 50 12.51 -2.27 11.33
N LEU A 51 11.35 -2.83 11.04
CA LEU A 51 10.30 -2.22 10.23
C LEU A 51 9.10 -1.92 11.11
N VAL A 52 8.67 -0.66 11.09
CA VAL A 52 7.37 -0.23 11.64
C VAL A 52 6.42 -0.06 10.47
N LEU A 53 5.33 -0.83 10.46
CA LEU A 53 4.29 -0.75 9.45
C LEU A 53 3.06 -0.07 10.04
N VAL A 54 2.57 0.96 9.35
CA VAL A 54 1.39 1.74 9.73
C VAL A 54 0.44 1.90 8.54
N PRO A 55 -0.88 1.95 8.73
CA PRO A 55 -1.82 2.06 7.60
C PRO A 55 -1.73 3.42 6.89
N GLN A 56 -1.40 4.49 7.62
CA GLN A 56 -1.34 5.86 7.08
C GLN A 56 -0.12 6.61 7.59
N LYS A 57 0.46 7.48 6.74
CA LYS A 57 1.65 8.28 7.08
C LYS A 57 1.50 9.14 8.34
N ARG A 58 0.29 9.65 8.61
CA ARG A 58 0.02 10.45 9.82
C ARG A 58 0.22 9.66 11.11
N LEU A 59 -0.06 8.36 11.08
CA LEU A 59 0.10 7.47 12.24
C LEU A 59 1.57 7.11 12.52
N ALA A 60 2.47 7.41 11.60
CA ALA A 60 3.91 7.24 11.78
C ALA A 60 4.56 8.31 12.68
N GLN A 61 3.87 9.43 12.96
CA GLN A 61 4.44 10.58 13.69
C GLN A 61 5.04 10.22 15.06
N PRO A 62 4.39 9.40 15.92
CA PRO A 62 4.99 9.03 17.21
C PRO A 62 6.32 8.29 17.07
N TYR A 63 6.44 7.43 16.06
CA TYR A 63 7.68 6.69 15.76
C TYR A 63 8.77 7.61 15.25
N TYR A 64 8.45 8.54 14.35
CA TYR A 64 9.42 9.53 13.87
C TYR A 64 9.88 10.48 14.98
N ALA A 65 9.00 10.89 15.88
CA ALA A 65 9.35 11.73 17.03
C ALA A 65 10.37 11.00 17.92
N GLU A 66 10.19 9.70 18.14
CA GLU A 66 11.11 8.89 18.93
C GLU A 66 12.45 8.68 18.23
N ILE A 67 12.46 8.38 16.92
CA ILE A 67 13.69 8.19 16.13
C ILE A 67 14.53 9.47 16.08
N ARG A 68 13.88 10.64 16.01
CA ARG A 68 14.55 11.96 15.92
C ARG A 68 14.97 12.54 17.27
N ASN A 69 14.73 11.84 18.36
CA ASN A 69 15.07 12.32 19.69
C ASN A 69 16.61 12.49 19.83
N PRO A 70 17.13 13.74 20.01
CA PRO A 70 18.57 14.01 20.04
C PRO A 70 19.28 13.42 21.26
N ALA A 71 18.54 13.01 22.30
CA ALA A 71 19.12 12.33 23.48
C ALA A 71 19.58 10.90 23.18
N ARG A 72 19.40 10.43 21.93
CA ARG A 72 19.74 9.06 21.50
C ARG A 72 21.01 9.00 20.70
N GLN A 73 21.66 7.83 20.74
CA GLN A 73 22.83 7.59 19.90
C GLN A 73 22.45 7.69 18.42
N ALA A 74 23.24 8.45 17.66
CA ALA A 74 23.16 8.52 16.22
C ALA A 74 23.36 7.12 15.61
N GLY A 75 22.46 6.71 14.69
CA GLY A 75 22.65 5.45 13.95
C GLY A 75 21.44 4.51 13.89
N ALA A 76 20.32 4.84 14.54
CA ALA A 76 19.12 4.00 14.47
C ALA A 76 18.30 4.30 13.21
N GLU A 77 18.67 3.74 12.08
CA GLU A 77 17.89 3.80 10.84
C GLU A 77 16.69 2.83 10.88
N VAL A 78 15.72 3.07 11.76
CA VAL A 78 14.47 2.31 11.75
C VAL A 78 13.65 2.71 10.52
N THR A 79 13.15 1.72 9.79
CA THR A 79 12.25 1.97 8.67
C THR A 79 10.81 2.09 9.18
N VAL A 80 10.16 3.24 8.95
CA VAL A 80 8.73 3.41 9.19
C VAL A 80 8.04 3.58 7.83
N ALA A 81 7.08 2.71 7.53
CA ALA A 81 6.47 2.65 6.20
C ALA A 81 4.97 2.35 6.25
N THR A 82 4.26 2.75 5.20
CA THR A 82 2.95 2.20 4.82
C THR A 82 3.15 1.10 3.77
N LEU A 83 2.12 0.29 3.51
CA LEU A 83 2.15 -0.68 2.39
C LEU A 83 2.58 -0.01 1.08
N GLY A 84 2.01 1.15 0.74
CA GLY A 84 2.35 1.87 -0.49
C GLY A 84 3.81 2.36 -0.54
N THR A 85 4.36 2.80 0.62
CA THR A 85 5.78 3.19 0.70
C THR A 85 6.70 1.99 0.52
N LEU A 86 6.35 0.86 1.13
CA LEU A 86 7.09 -0.39 1.00
C LEU A 86 7.03 -0.92 -0.43
N ALA A 87 5.82 -0.94 -1.02
CA ALA A 87 5.59 -1.34 -2.41
C ALA A 87 6.43 -0.52 -3.39
N ARG A 88 6.38 0.82 -3.28
CA ARG A 88 7.19 1.71 -4.11
C ARG A 88 8.68 1.40 -4.02
N ARG A 89 9.20 1.24 -2.80
CA ARG A 89 10.62 0.93 -2.58
C ARG A 89 11.03 -0.40 -3.19
N MET A 90 10.20 -1.43 -3.02
CA MET A 90 10.48 -2.76 -3.56
C MET A 90 10.38 -2.79 -5.08
N VAL A 91 9.37 -2.14 -5.66
CA VAL A 91 9.21 -2.04 -7.11
C VAL A 91 10.37 -1.27 -7.75
N ASP A 92 10.81 -0.16 -7.15
CA ASP A 92 11.96 0.61 -7.65
C ASP A 92 13.25 -0.23 -7.62
N LEU A 93 13.51 -0.92 -6.49
CA LEU A 93 14.70 -1.74 -6.30
C LEU A 93 14.75 -2.94 -7.26
N TYR A 94 13.62 -3.61 -7.45
CA TYR A 94 13.51 -4.83 -8.26
C TYR A 94 12.93 -4.59 -9.66
N TRP A 95 12.94 -3.35 -10.14
CA TRP A 95 12.41 -3.01 -11.46
C TRP A 95 12.99 -3.85 -12.61
N PRO A 96 14.32 -4.08 -12.68
CA PRO A 96 14.89 -4.95 -13.72
C PRO A 96 14.34 -6.40 -13.69
N LEU A 97 14.03 -6.93 -12.50
CA LEU A 97 13.42 -8.25 -12.37
C LEU A 97 11.98 -8.25 -12.89
N ILE A 98 11.23 -7.18 -12.60
CA ILE A 98 9.85 -7.03 -13.08
C ILE A 98 9.83 -7.01 -14.61
N THR A 99 10.62 -6.16 -15.26
CA THR A 99 10.62 -6.01 -16.71
C THR A 99 11.16 -7.22 -17.46
N ASN A 100 12.15 -7.91 -16.90
CA ASN A 100 12.79 -9.02 -17.59
C ASN A 100 12.14 -10.38 -17.37
N ARG A 101 11.43 -10.58 -16.25
CA ARG A 101 10.91 -11.90 -15.86
C ARG A 101 9.45 -11.93 -15.46
N LEU A 102 9.00 -10.97 -14.65
CA LEU A 102 7.69 -11.04 -14.01
C LEU A 102 6.59 -10.40 -14.85
N SER A 103 6.87 -9.30 -15.49
CA SER A 103 5.92 -8.56 -16.32
C SER A 103 6.63 -7.97 -17.56
N PRO A 104 6.97 -8.80 -18.55
CA PRO A 104 7.72 -8.38 -19.73
C PRO A 104 6.95 -7.41 -20.65
N SER A 105 5.68 -7.16 -20.35
CA SER A 105 4.88 -6.12 -21.03
C SER A 105 5.34 -4.69 -20.73
N PHE A 106 6.14 -4.49 -19.68
CA PHE A 106 6.75 -3.21 -19.40
C PHE A 106 8.02 -3.00 -20.24
N PRO A 107 8.21 -1.82 -20.84
CA PRO A 107 9.48 -1.47 -21.48
C PRO A 107 10.66 -1.53 -20.50
N ASN A 108 11.82 -1.96 -20.96
CA ASN A 108 13.04 -1.99 -20.15
C ASN A 108 13.62 -0.56 -19.96
N ARG A 109 12.89 0.30 -19.28
CA ARG A 109 13.25 1.67 -18.93
C ARG A 109 12.91 1.90 -17.47
N ARG A 110 13.48 2.93 -16.83
CA ARG A 110 13.16 3.30 -15.45
C ARG A 110 11.69 3.66 -15.28
N PRO A 111 11.04 3.21 -14.19
CA PRO A 111 9.66 3.56 -13.91
C PRO A 111 9.55 5.02 -13.47
N LYS A 112 8.40 5.64 -13.75
CA LYS A 112 8.02 6.96 -13.24
C LYS A 112 6.87 6.78 -12.26
N PHE A 113 7.09 7.14 -11.02
CA PHE A 113 6.07 7.09 -9.97
C PHE A 113 5.20 8.35 -10.03
N LEU A 114 3.92 8.15 -10.28
CA LEU A 114 2.95 9.23 -10.41
C LEU A 114 2.48 9.74 -9.05
N SER A 115 2.36 11.06 -8.92
CA SER A 115 1.58 11.68 -7.84
C SER A 115 0.08 11.61 -8.15
N LEU A 116 -0.76 11.91 -7.16
CA LEU A 116 -2.21 11.94 -7.36
C LEU A 116 -2.61 12.96 -8.44
N GLU A 117 -2.00 14.13 -8.43
CA GLU A 117 -2.25 15.19 -9.40
C GLU A 117 -1.87 14.76 -10.81
N MET A 118 -0.75 14.04 -10.97
CA MET A 118 -0.35 13.48 -12.26
C MET A 118 -1.31 12.40 -12.74
N VAL A 119 -1.82 11.55 -11.84
CA VAL A 119 -2.85 10.55 -12.16
C VAL A 119 -4.12 11.25 -12.66
N GLN A 120 -4.61 12.24 -11.93
CA GLN A 120 -5.79 13.01 -12.32
C GLN A 120 -5.61 13.70 -13.67
N TYR A 121 -4.48 14.36 -13.90
CA TYR A 121 -4.17 15.00 -15.19
C TYR A 121 -4.13 13.98 -16.34
N LEU A 122 -3.43 12.85 -16.16
CA LEU A 122 -3.33 11.83 -17.19
C LEU A 122 -4.67 11.16 -17.48
N MET A 123 -5.47 10.89 -16.46
CA MET A 123 -6.83 10.36 -16.64
C MET A 123 -7.67 11.32 -17.46
N PHE A 124 -7.65 12.61 -17.13
CA PHE A 124 -8.37 13.61 -17.91
C PHE A 124 -7.92 13.61 -19.39
N ARG A 125 -6.63 13.67 -19.64
CA ARG A 125 -6.05 13.71 -20.99
C ARG A 125 -6.33 12.46 -21.83
N LEU A 126 -6.42 11.30 -21.19
CA LEU A 126 -6.59 10.02 -21.87
C LEU A 126 -8.05 9.62 -22.02
N LEU A 127 -8.85 9.88 -20.98
CA LEU A 127 -10.21 9.35 -20.91
C LEU A 127 -11.25 10.31 -21.47
N GLU A 128 -11.03 11.64 -21.41
CA GLU A 128 -12.00 12.60 -21.93
C GLU A 128 -12.35 12.37 -23.40
N PRO A 129 -11.37 12.22 -24.32
CA PRO A 129 -11.68 11.94 -25.72
C PRO A 129 -12.47 10.63 -25.92
N GLU A 130 -12.11 9.57 -25.19
CA GLU A 130 -12.78 8.27 -25.27
C GLU A 130 -14.21 8.34 -24.74
N VAL A 131 -14.42 9.08 -23.65
CA VAL A 131 -15.74 9.28 -23.04
C VAL A 131 -16.67 10.04 -24.00
N GLU A 132 -16.15 11.06 -24.68
CA GLU A 132 -16.93 11.83 -25.67
C GLU A 132 -17.21 11.00 -26.92
N GLU A 133 -16.21 10.32 -27.50
CA GLU A 133 -16.38 9.56 -28.75
C GLU A 133 -17.33 8.37 -28.60
N LYS A 134 -17.28 7.68 -27.45
CA LYS A 134 -18.04 6.46 -27.19
C LYS A 134 -19.34 6.71 -26.41
N ASP A 135 -19.63 7.96 -26.10
CA ASP A 135 -20.80 8.37 -25.30
C ASP A 135 -20.86 7.63 -23.94
N TYR A 136 -19.70 7.38 -23.34
CA TYR A 136 -19.60 6.73 -22.02
C TYR A 136 -20.19 7.61 -20.93
N PHE A 137 -20.84 6.99 -19.95
CA PHE A 137 -21.45 7.67 -18.80
C PHE A 137 -22.53 8.69 -19.19
N ASN A 138 -23.25 8.51 -20.29
CA ASN A 138 -24.25 9.44 -20.79
C ASN A 138 -25.41 9.70 -19.81
N SER A 139 -25.71 8.74 -18.93
CA SER A 139 -26.70 8.87 -17.85
C SER A 139 -26.16 9.45 -16.53
N VAL A 140 -24.87 9.82 -16.48
CA VAL A 140 -24.21 10.26 -15.24
C VAL A 140 -24.09 11.78 -15.20
N THR A 141 -24.57 12.39 -14.10
CA THR A 141 -24.64 13.85 -13.93
C THR A 141 -23.49 14.45 -13.12
N ILE A 142 -22.46 13.67 -12.76
CA ILE A 142 -21.30 14.14 -12.01
C ILE A 142 -20.26 14.81 -12.92
N THR A 143 -19.43 15.69 -12.35
CA THR A 143 -18.35 16.32 -13.11
C THR A 143 -17.30 15.31 -13.57
N ARG A 144 -16.66 15.56 -14.71
CA ARG A 144 -15.57 14.71 -15.24
C ARG A 144 -14.44 14.50 -14.24
N ALA A 145 -14.05 15.53 -13.51
CA ALA A 145 -13.02 15.42 -12.47
C ALA A 145 -13.41 14.41 -11.37
N ARG A 146 -14.67 14.42 -10.94
CA ARG A 146 -15.18 13.47 -9.95
C ARG A 146 -15.28 12.07 -10.52
N LEU A 147 -15.72 11.93 -11.77
CA LEU A 147 -15.79 10.65 -12.48
C LEU A 147 -14.40 10.00 -12.55
N PHE A 148 -13.40 10.72 -13.02
CA PHE A 148 -12.04 10.19 -13.15
C PHE A 148 -11.39 9.89 -11.80
N SER A 149 -11.70 10.68 -10.77
CA SER A 149 -11.30 10.33 -9.39
C SER A 149 -11.92 9.01 -8.93
N GLN A 150 -13.19 8.73 -9.25
CA GLN A 150 -13.82 7.45 -8.91
C GLN A 150 -13.19 6.27 -9.65
N ILE A 151 -12.78 6.44 -10.91
CA ILE A 151 -12.06 5.40 -11.66
C ILE A 151 -10.71 5.13 -11.00
N ALA A 152 -9.95 6.18 -10.61
CA ALA A 152 -8.71 6.04 -9.88
C ALA A 152 -8.91 5.32 -8.53
N ASP A 153 -9.98 5.65 -7.80
CA ASP A 153 -10.33 5.01 -6.54
C ASP A 153 -10.68 3.53 -6.72
N ASN A 154 -11.36 3.16 -7.80
CA ASN A 154 -11.65 1.77 -8.12
C ASN A 154 -10.38 0.97 -8.41
N LEU A 155 -9.42 1.55 -9.13
CA LEU A 155 -8.09 0.97 -9.33
C LEU A 155 -7.35 0.81 -7.99
N ASN A 156 -7.36 1.83 -7.13
CA ASN A 156 -6.75 1.77 -5.82
C ASN A 156 -7.39 0.68 -4.94
N LYS A 157 -8.73 0.60 -4.92
CA LYS A 157 -9.47 -0.44 -4.20
C LYS A 157 -9.12 -1.83 -4.72
N SER A 158 -9.02 -2.02 -6.04
CA SER A 158 -8.63 -3.31 -6.62
C SER A 158 -7.28 -3.78 -6.07
N ALA A 159 -6.30 -2.90 -6.00
CA ALA A 159 -4.96 -3.21 -5.51
C ALA A 159 -4.93 -3.50 -4.00
N VAL A 160 -5.54 -2.65 -3.16
CA VAL A 160 -5.50 -2.81 -1.70
C VAL A 160 -6.42 -3.91 -1.18
N VAL A 161 -7.49 -4.24 -1.91
CA VAL A 161 -8.30 -5.43 -1.64
C VAL A 161 -7.65 -6.68 -2.25
N GLY A 162 -6.90 -6.53 -3.34
CA GLY A 162 -6.09 -7.59 -3.97
C GLY A 162 -6.84 -8.43 -5.00
N PHE A 163 -7.71 -7.81 -5.79
CA PHE A 163 -8.30 -8.43 -6.98
C PHE A 163 -7.77 -7.75 -8.26
N PRO A 164 -7.82 -8.42 -9.41
CA PRO A 164 -7.36 -7.82 -10.66
C PRO A 164 -8.23 -6.63 -11.05
N HIS A 165 -7.63 -5.54 -11.54
CA HIS A 165 -8.38 -4.37 -12.01
C HIS A 165 -9.39 -4.71 -13.11
N THR A 166 -9.16 -5.75 -13.89
CA THR A 166 -10.09 -6.27 -14.91
C THR A 166 -11.41 -6.83 -14.35
N SER A 167 -11.50 -6.98 -13.02
CA SER A 167 -12.70 -7.46 -12.32
C SER A 167 -13.50 -6.34 -11.64
N ILE A 168 -13.22 -5.06 -11.92
CA ILE A 168 -13.91 -3.93 -11.30
C ILE A 168 -15.40 -3.98 -11.63
N ALA A 169 -15.77 -4.06 -12.92
CA ALA A 169 -17.17 -4.09 -13.34
C ALA A 169 -17.94 -5.28 -12.76
N SER A 170 -17.37 -6.48 -12.83
CA SER A 170 -18.04 -7.68 -12.29
C SER A 170 -18.30 -7.59 -10.79
N ARG A 171 -17.39 -6.97 -10.04
CA ARG A 171 -17.56 -6.75 -8.60
C ARG A 171 -18.58 -5.66 -8.28
N LEU A 172 -18.63 -4.59 -9.08
CA LEU A 172 -19.65 -3.56 -8.95
C LEU A 172 -21.04 -4.13 -9.24
N ARG A 173 -21.18 -4.96 -10.28
CA ARG A 173 -22.44 -5.66 -10.57
C ARG A 173 -22.86 -6.58 -9.43
N ALA A 174 -21.93 -7.34 -8.89
CA ALA A 174 -22.22 -8.23 -7.76
C ALA A 174 -22.64 -7.45 -6.48
N ALA A 175 -22.15 -6.23 -6.30
CA ALA A 175 -22.53 -5.37 -5.19
C ALA A 175 -23.87 -4.65 -5.38
N PHE A 176 -24.29 -4.46 -6.65
CA PHE A 176 -25.53 -3.75 -7.02
C PHE A 176 -26.33 -4.56 -8.06
N PRO A 177 -26.81 -5.76 -7.70
CA PRO A 177 -27.46 -6.68 -8.67
C PRO A 177 -28.78 -6.17 -9.22
N ASP A 178 -29.51 -5.39 -8.44
CA ASP A 178 -30.85 -4.90 -8.79
C ASP A 178 -30.83 -3.59 -9.62
N ASP A 179 -29.66 -3.00 -9.81
CA ASP A 179 -29.49 -1.71 -10.48
C ASP A 179 -29.16 -1.91 -11.97
N GLN A 180 -30.18 -2.30 -12.75
CA GLN A 180 -30.02 -2.56 -14.19
C GLN A 180 -29.63 -1.29 -14.98
N GLU A 181 -30.07 -0.12 -14.54
CA GLU A 181 -29.76 1.15 -15.20
C GLU A 181 -28.26 1.50 -15.10
N ARG A 182 -27.55 1.03 -14.04
CA ARG A 182 -26.13 1.29 -13.86
C ARG A 182 -25.20 0.24 -14.44
N GLN A 183 -25.72 -0.84 -15.01
CA GLN A 183 -24.86 -1.92 -15.52
C GLN A 183 -23.89 -1.42 -16.60
N HIS A 184 -24.36 -0.58 -17.52
CA HIS A 184 -23.52 0.03 -18.55
C HIS A 184 -22.45 0.96 -17.98
N ILE A 185 -22.76 1.72 -16.90
CA ILE A 185 -21.79 2.60 -16.22
C ILE A 185 -20.62 1.79 -15.67
N PHE A 186 -20.86 0.56 -15.19
CA PHE A 186 -19.79 -0.31 -14.68
C PHE A 186 -18.89 -0.80 -15.81
N ASP A 187 -19.44 -1.05 -17.00
CA ASP A 187 -18.67 -1.41 -18.19
C ASP A 187 -17.82 -0.23 -18.68
N ASP A 188 -18.40 0.97 -18.72
CA ASP A 188 -17.68 2.19 -19.07
C ASP A 188 -16.53 2.45 -18.10
N ALA A 189 -16.77 2.28 -16.80
CA ALA A 189 -15.73 2.41 -15.78
C ALA A 189 -14.60 1.37 -15.94
N GLN A 190 -14.97 0.13 -16.32
CA GLN A 190 -13.98 -0.92 -16.61
C GLN A 190 -13.16 -0.59 -17.87
N ALA A 191 -13.82 -0.13 -18.93
CA ALA A 191 -13.14 0.26 -20.17
C ALA A 191 -12.12 1.39 -19.91
N CYS A 192 -12.54 2.42 -19.19
CA CYS A 192 -11.68 3.53 -18.80
C CYS A 192 -10.52 3.07 -17.90
N ALA A 193 -10.78 2.20 -16.94
CA ALA A 193 -9.74 1.65 -16.05
C ALA A 193 -8.70 0.83 -16.85
N ASN A 194 -9.16 0.02 -17.81
CA ASN A 194 -8.27 -0.76 -18.67
C ASN A 194 -7.41 0.16 -19.54
N LEU A 195 -8.02 1.15 -20.20
CA LEU A 195 -7.29 2.11 -21.05
C LEU A 195 -6.19 2.84 -20.27
N PHE A 196 -6.52 3.36 -19.08
CA PHE A 196 -5.53 4.02 -18.23
C PHE A 196 -4.42 3.04 -17.80
N ARG A 197 -4.76 1.82 -17.43
CA ARG A 197 -3.81 0.79 -17.03
C ARG A 197 -2.85 0.39 -18.15
N ASP A 198 -3.37 0.22 -19.37
CA ASP A 198 -2.57 -0.12 -20.55
C ASP A 198 -1.60 1.01 -20.91
N TYR A 199 -2.08 2.26 -20.83
CA TYR A 199 -1.21 3.42 -21.01
C TYR A 199 -0.10 3.47 -19.96
N CYS A 200 -0.42 3.28 -18.68
CA CYS A 200 0.56 3.24 -17.60
C CYS A 200 1.62 2.16 -17.82
N ARG A 201 1.22 0.96 -18.24
CA ARG A 201 2.14 -0.14 -18.55
C ARG A 201 3.04 0.19 -19.74
N ARG A 202 2.47 0.71 -20.82
CA ARG A 202 3.21 1.08 -22.05
C ARG A 202 4.32 2.11 -21.78
N TYR A 203 4.12 3.04 -20.86
CA TYR A 203 5.04 4.14 -20.60
C TYR A 203 5.77 4.05 -19.26
N ASN A 204 5.71 2.92 -18.55
CA ASN A 204 6.31 2.70 -17.23
C ASN A 204 5.88 3.75 -16.20
N LEU A 205 4.60 4.12 -16.22
CA LEU A 205 4.00 5.06 -15.30
C LEU A 205 3.34 4.27 -14.16
N LEU A 206 3.81 4.46 -12.96
CA LEU A 206 3.34 3.69 -11.81
C LEU A 206 2.52 4.57 -10.87
N ASP A 207 1.20 4.48 -10.98
CA ASP A 207 0.28 5.01 -9.98
C ASP A 207 0.33 4.15 -8.69
N PHE A 208 -0.32 4.61 -7.63
CA PHE A 208 -0.35 3.89 -6.36
C PHE A 208 -0.84 2.45 -6.52
N SER A 209 -1.91 2.25 -7.27
CA SER A 209 -2.54 0.93 -7.43
C SER A 209 -1.61 -0.06 -8.15
N LEU A 210 -0.91 0.39 -9.18
CA LEU A 210 0.02 -0.46 -9.94
C LEU A 210 1.27 -0.80 -9.12
N GLN A 211 1.76 0.13 -8.27
CA GLN A 211 2.85 -0.15 -7.34
C GLN A 211 2.48 -1.26 -6.34
N VAL A 212 1.30 -1.16 -5.73
CA VAL A 212 0.80 -2.17 -4.77
C VAL A 212 0.55 -3.50 -5.47
N GLU A 213 -0.05 -3.48 -6.67
CA GLU A 213 -0.31 -4.69 -7.47
C GLU A 213 1.00 -5.42 -7.79
N LEU A 214 2.00 -4.74 -8.33
CA LEU A 214 3.30 -5.32 -8.68
C LEU A 214 4.03 -5.87 -7.45
N PHE A 215 4.00 -5.15 -6.34
CA PHE A 215 4.62 -5.62 -5.10
C PHE A 215 3.93 -6.87 -4.57
N CYS A 216 2.61 -6.81 -4.34
CA CYS A 216 1.90 -7.89 -3.65
C CYS A 216 1.66 -9.12 -4.52
N ARG A 217 1.54 -8.97 -5.85
CA ARG A 217 1.22 -10.10 -6.75
C ARG A 217 2.44 -10.66 -7.45
N GLU A 218 3.41 -9.82 -7.79
CA GLU A 218 4.58 -10.24 -8.54
C GLU A 218 5.78 -10.46 -7.62
N LEU A 219 6.27 -9.39 -6.97
CA LEU A 219 7.51 -9.47 -6.20
C LEU A 219 7.38 -10.34 -4.94
N TRP A 220 6.24 -10.25 -4.23
CA TRP A 220 6.04 -11.02 -3.00
C TRP A 220 5.99 -12.53 -3.26
N ASN A 221 5.47 -12.94 -4.41
CA ASN A 221 5.41 -14.34 -4.81
C ASN A 221 6.73 -14.86 -5.41
N PHE A 222 7.72 -13.99 -5.59
CA PHE A 222 9.04 -14.36 -6.07
C PHE A 222 10.03 -14.45 -4.90
N ALA A 223 10.70 -15.60 -4.76
CA ALA A 223 11.52 -15.92 -3.57
C ALA A 223 12.59 -14.85 -3.28
N SER A 224 13.37 -14.44 -4.29
CA SER A 224 14.50 -13.53 -4.09
C SER A 224 14.11 -12.17 -3.48
N PRO A 225 13.14 -11.39 -4.00
CA PRO A 225 12.71 -10.15 -3.36
C PRO A 225 12.07 -10.36 -1.99
N ARG A 226 11.23 -11.40 -1.85
CA ARG A 226 10.59 -11.74 -0.58
C ARG A 226 11.61 -12.06 0.49
N ASP A 227 12.53 -12.98 0.21
CA ASP A 227 13.53 -13.46 1.17
C ASP A 227 14.52 -12.34 1.55
N ALA A 228 14.86 -11.46 0.60
CA ALA A 228 15.66 -10.27 0.88
C ALA A 228 14.93 -9.29 1.82
N LEU A 229 13.63 -9.09 1.63
CA LEU A 229 12.83 -8.21 2.49
C LEU A 229 12.67 -8.80 3.90
N VAL A 230 12.31 -10.08 3.99
CA VAL A 230 12.14 -10.81 5.25
C VAL A 230 13.46 -10.92 6.00
N GLY A 231 14.56 -11.23 5.31
CA GLY A 231 15.89 -11.32 5.90
C GLY A 231 16.43 -9.97 6.41
N ARG A 232 16.05 -8.87 5.74
CA ARG A 232 16.42 -7.52 6.19
C ARG A 232 15.67 -7.13 7.47
N TYR A 233 14.35 -7.31 7.53
CA TYR A 233 13.53 -6.86 8.63
C TYR A 233 13.18 -8.02 9.56
N ARG A 234 14.05 -8.29 10.53
CA ARG A 234 13.87 -9.35 11.53
C ARG A 234 12.89 -8.97 12.64
N HIS A 235 12.64 -7.67 12.81
CA HIS A 235 11.70 -7.15 13.79
C HIS A 235 10.64 -6.31 13.06
N LEU A 236 9.39 -6.72 13.22
CA LEU A 236 8.24 -6.07 12.62
C LEU A 236 7.32 -5.55 13.72
N VAL A 237 7.10 -4.24 13.73
CA VAL A 237 6.10 -3.59 14.58
C VAL A 237 4.96 -3.14 13.67
N VAL A 238 3.78 -3.71 13.85
CA VAL A 238 2.59 -3.34 13.08
C VAL A 238 1.64 -2.60 14.02
N ASP A 239 1.38 -1.34 13.73
CA ASP A 239 0.49 -0.50 14.54
C ASP A 239 -0.80 -0.20 13.77
N ASN A 240 -1.93 -0.13 14.49
CA ASN A 240 -3.26 0.09 13.94
C ASN A 240 -3.65 -0.93 12.85
N LEU A 241 -3.35 -2.20 13.09
CA LEU A 241 -3.63 -3.29 12.14
C LEU A 241 -5.12 -3.36 11.73
N GLU A 242 -6.02 -2.98 12.64
CA GLU A 242 -7.46 -2.90 12.40
C GLU A 242 -7.89 -1.89 11.33
N GLU A 243 -7.06 -0.88 11.07
CA GLU A 243 -7.30 0.14 10.04
C GLU A 243 -6.62 -0.22 8.69
N ASP A 244 -5.84 -1.30 8.66
CA ASP A 244 -5.04 -1.62 7.47
C ASP A 244 -5.85 -2.40 6.42
N THR A 245 -5.28 -2.50 5.23
CA THR A 245 -5.96 -3.04 4.06
C THR A 245 -5.88 -4.57 4.00
N PRO A 246 -6.81 -5.24 3.31
CA PRO A 246 -6.75 -6.68 3.09
C PRO A 246 -5.42 -7.14 2.42
N ALA A 247 -4.81 -6.31 1.58
CA ALA A 247 -3.50 -6.62 0.99
C ALA A 247 -2.40 -6.66 2.04
N THR A 248 -2.39 -5.70 2.99
CA THR A 248 -1.45 -5.70 4.12
C THR A 248 -1.67 -6.92 5.02
N HIS A 249 -2.92 -7.27 5.33
CA HIS A 249 -3.23 -8.45 6.15
C HIS A 249 -2.72 -9.74 5.51
N ARG A 250 -2.88 -9.91 4.19
CA ARG A 250 -2.31 -11.07 3.48
C ARG A 250 -0.79 -11.08 3.52
N LEU A 251 -0.16 -9.94 3.21
CA LEU A 251 1.29 -9.78 3.29
C LEU A 251 1.82 -10.20 4.66
N LEU A 252 1.20 -9.72 5.74
CA LEU A 252 1.61 -10.03 7.12
C LEU A 252 1.41 -11.49 7.46
N ARG A 253 0.27 -12.09 7.07
CA ARG A 253 0.01 -13.51 7.28
C ARG A 253 1.06 -14.39 6.63
N ASP A 254 1.51 -14.01 5.43
CA ASP A 254 2.50 -14.77 4.66
C ASP A 254 3.95 -14.46 5.13
N TRP A 255 4.15 -13.35 5.86
CA TRP A 255 5.45 -12.96 6.41
C TRP A 255 5.71 -13.59 7.79
N LEU A 256 4.68 -13.70 8.62
CA LEU A 256 4.72 -14.17 10.01
C LEU A 256 4.43 -15.67 10.12
#